data_f74ad000a0b3a8701efa58c1a884dee1
#
_entry.id   f74ad000a0b3a8701efa58c1a884dee1
#
_cell.length_a   1.000
_cell.length_b   1.000
_cell.length_c   1.000
_cell.angle_alpha   90.00
_cell.angle_beta   90.00
_cell.angle_gamma   90.00
#
_symmetry.space_group_name_H-M   'P 1'
#
loop_
_entity.id
_entity.type
_entity.pdbx_description
1 polymer ?
#
loop_
_entity_poly.entity_id
_entity_poly.type
_entity_poly.pdbx_seq_one_letter_code
_entity_poly.pdbx_strand_id
1 'polypeptide(L)'
;RSNEYNDGTFEQRTEHIYDTSNRLTKQSWYNAGGVTTMSYAYSTTTGLLTSLNANLVGTSIPVAYTYQGANQLRSKAIGSVMTKAYNFGTSSGYRTALPNFVNYRDPDGNLIYGDYCVYDGNGRIVSIADSGNTSSVRATYGYDEQGQLTSAAVGGTRYAYTYDTAGNLITKTDGGTSHSYTYGNGAWRDLLTAYDGKSITYSGGNPTKYYNGSTFTWTQGRKLATAKVGNTNISYTYDMAGVRSSKTVGSTTYKYTTLSGLVTRQTGGNATIDFVYDESNQPLAMKYNGKVYYYVLNAQGDVVRIVDGSRNVVASYSYDPWGKLLSSSGTLANVNPLRYRGYYYDSETGFYYLQSRYYDPEIGRFINADSYASTDATGLLSTNMFAYCENNPVMRVDPTGELFWDILDVFMAALSWDDFLESPSLVNLGWAALDTLALLPGVPSSGYARRGVE
;
A
#
# COMPACT_ATOMS: atom_id res chain seq x y z
N ARG A 1 18.68 -19.61 -0.41
CA ARG A 1 18.59 -19.52 -1.89
C ARG A 1 17.31 -20.17 -2.36
N SER A 2 16.57 -19.50 -3.21
CA SER A 2 15.48 -20.06 -4.00
C SER A 2 15.69 -19.77 -5.47
N ASN A 3 15.34 -20.71 -6.33
CA ASN A 3 15.37 -20.54 -7.77
C ASN A 3 13.94 -20.74 -8.29
N GLU A 4 13.52 -19.89 -9.19
CA GLU A 4 12.23 -19.97 -9.86
C GLU A 4 12.46 -20.28 -11.34
N TYR A 5 11.70 -21.23 -11.87
CA TYR A 5 11.78 -21.68 -13.25
C TYR A 5 10.36 -21.69 -13.84
N ASN A 6 10.26 -21.27 -15.10
CA ASN A 6 9.05 -21.41 -15.90
C ASN A 6 9.39 -22.27 -17.13
N ASP A 7 8.66 -23.36 -17.34
CA ASP A 7 8.88 -24.33 -18.42
C ASP A 7 10.35 -24.78 -18.57
N GLY A 8 11.05 -24.92 -17.42
CA GLY A 8 12.47 -25.27 -17.38
C GLY A 8 13.41 -24.09 -17.66
N THR A 9 12.90 -22.92 -17.98
CA THR A 9 13.70 -21.70 -18.16
C THR A 9 13.88 -20.98 -16.82
N PHE A 10 15.10 -20.62 -16.48
CA PHE A 10 15.41 -19.84 -15.28
C PHE A 10 14.78 -18.44 -15.39
N GLU A 11 13.93 -18.08 -14.44
CA GLU A 11 13.32 -16.75 -14.36
C GLU A 11 13.97 -15.89 -13.29
N GLN A 12 14.11 -16.42 -12.08
CA GLN A 12 14.62 -15.66 -10.94
C GLN A 12 15.36 -16.55 -9.93
N ARG A 13 16.37 -15.99 -9.30
CA ARG A 13 17.02 -16.55 -8.11
C ARG A 13 17.03 -15.51 -6.99
N THR A 14 16.60 -15.90 -5.81
CA THR A 14 16.66 -15.06 -4.60
C THR A 14 17.68 -15.62 -3.62
N GLU A 15 18.48 -14.75 -3.02
CA GLU A 15 19.43 -15.09 -1.96
C GLU A 15 19.23 -14.15 -0.78
N HIS A 16 19.20 -14.72 0.43
CA HIS A 16 19.17 -13.99 1.69
C HIS A 16 20.40 -14.32 2.52
N ILE A 17 21.01 -13.32 3.13
CA ILE A 17 22.14 -13.46 4.05
C ILE A 17 21.72 -12.82 5.38
N TYR A 18 21.98 -13.51 6.47
CA TYR A 18 21.65 -13.07 7.81
C TYR A 18 22.93 -12.96 8.65
N ASP A 19 22.94 -12.09 9.65
CA ASP A 19 24.00 -12.00 10.64
C ASP A 19 23.81 -13.07 11.77
N THR A 20 24.70 -13.05 12.75
CA THR A 20 24.67 -13.94 13.89
C THR A 20 23.48 -13.73 14.82
N SER A 21 22.82 -12.58 14.74
CA SER A 21 21.57 -12.26 15.45
C SER A 21 20.33 -12.56 14.62
N ASN A 22 20.48 -13.30 13.50
CA ASN A 22 19.41 -13.66 12.57
C ASN A 22 18.72 -12.48 11.88
N ARG A 23 19.38 -11.31 11.80
CA ARG A 23 18.87 -10.15 11.06
C ARG A 23 19.31 -10.22 9.60
N LEU A 24 18.42 -9.84 8.68
CA LEU A 24 18.68 -9.84 7.24
C LEU A 24 19.72 -8.75 6.91
N THR A 25 20.93 -9.15 6.50
CA THR A 25 21.99 -8.21 6.11
C THR A 25 22.10 -8.00 4.61
N LYS A 26 21.61 -8.96 3.80
CA LYS A 26 21.57 -8.82 2.36
C LYS A 26 20.48 -9.67 1.73
N GLN A 27 19.78 -9.07 0.80
CA GLN A 27 18.86 -9.75 -0.11
C GLN A 27 19.29 -9.44 -1.54
N SER A 28 19.33 -10.47 -2.39
CA SER A 28 19.69 -10.32 -3.80
C SER A 28 18.70 -11.09 -4.65
N TRP A 29 18.24 -10.49 -5.73
CA TRP A 29 17.47 -11.18 -6.75
C TRP A 29 18.09 -10.98 -8.13
N TYR A 30 18.22 -12.11 -8.80
CA TYR A 30 18.84 -12.25 -10.12
C TYR A 30 17.74 -12.54 -11.12
N ASN A 31 17.70 -11.79 -12.20
CA ASN A 31 16.80 -12.02 -13.32
C ASN A 31 17.53 -11.75 -14.64
N ALA A 32 16.86 -11.93 -15.77
CA ALA A 32 17.43 -11.69 -17.10
C ALA A 32 17.94 -10.25 -17.34
N GLY A 33 17.56 -9.30 -16.50
CA GLY A 33 18.02 -7.91 -16.59
C GLY A 33 19.22 -7.58 -15.75
N GLY A 34 19.68 -8.51 -14.91
CA GLY A 34 20.81 -8.30 -14.01
C GLY A 34 20.48 -8.62 -12.56
N VAL A 35 21.25 -8.05 -11.67
CA VAL A 35 21.13 -8.27 -10.23
C VAL A 35 20.66 -7.00 -9.55
N THR A 36 19.62 -7.11 -8.73
CA THR A 36 19.27 -6.09 -7.75
C THR A 36 19.60 -6.61 -6.36
N THR A 37 20.20 -5.78 -5.53
CA THR A 37 20.57 -6.15 -4.16
C THR A 37 20.08 -5.09 -3.18
N MET A 38 19.68 -5.56 -1.99
CA MET A 38 19.43 -4.74 -0.82
C MET A 38 20.42 -5.16 0.26
N SER A 39 21.23 -4.25 0.76
CA SER A 39 22.17 -4.50 1.87
C SER A 39 21.77 -3.66 3.06
N TYR A 40 21.68 -4.30 4.23
CA TYR A 40 21.21 -3.70 5.47
C TYR A 40 22.35 -3.66 6.49
N ALA A 41 22.53 -2.54 7.17
CA ALA A 41 23.46 -2.43 8.28
C ALA A 41 22.72 -1.96 9.54
N TYR A 42 23.08 -2.54 10.68
CA TYR A 42 22.44 -2.31 11.95
C TYR A 42 23.44 -1.73 12.96
N SER A 43 22.96 -0.90 13.86
CA SER A 43 23.73 -0.43 15.00
C SER A 43 24.16 -1.63 15.85
N THR A 44 25.42 -1.66 16.25
CA THR A 44 25.94 -2.68 17.18
C THR A 44 25.50 -2.43 18.62
N THR A 45 25.08 -1.20 18.93
CA THR A 45 24.66 -0.78 20.26
C THR A 45 23.14 -0.93 20.45
N THR A 46 22.36 -0.51 19.43
CA THR A 46 20.89 -0.43 19.56
C THR A 46 20.17 -1.51 18.73
N GLY A 47 20.85 -2.20 17.85
CA GLY A 47 20.22 -3.16 16.94
C GLY A 47 19.47 -2.52 15.77
N LEU A 48 19.21 -1.21 15.83
CA LEU A 48 18.40 -0.49 14.84
C LEU A 48 19.06 -0.47 13.44
N LEU A 49 18.24 -0.44 12.40
CA LEU A 49 18.69 -0.29 11.02
C LEU A 49 19.32 1.09 10.80
N THR A 50 20.63 1.15 10.57
CA THR A 50 21.35 2.42 10.34
C THR A 50 21.47 2.77 8.87
N SER A 51 21.53 1.77 7.99
CA SER A 51 21.54 2.01 6.55
C SER A 51 20.96 0.86 5.76
N LEU A 52 20.39 1.21 4.61
CA LEU A 52 20.00 0.34 3.54
C LEU A 52 20.71 0.82 2.28
N ASN A 53 21.36 -0.08 1.54
CA ASN A 53 21.87 0.25 0.22
C ASN A 53 21.16 -0.62 -0.82
N ALA A 54 20.31 0.00 -1.61
CA ALA A 54 19.65 -0.63 -2.74
C ALA A 54 20.53 -0.45 -3.99
N ASN A 55 21.01 -1.55 -4.57
CA ASN A 55 21.65 -1.53 -5.88
C ASN A 55 20.62 -1.97 -6.93
N LEU A 56 20.03 -1.01 -7.60
CA LEU A 56 18.99 -1.23 -8.60
C LEU A 56 19.64 -1.40 -9.98
N VAL A 57 19.91 -2.66 -10.34
CA VAL A 57 20.53 -3.05 -11.63
C VAL A 57 21.76 -2.16 -11.95
N GLY A 58 22.75 -2.19 -11.04
CA GLY A 58 24.02 -1.46 -11.20
C GLY A 58 24.00 0.01 -10.76
N THR A 59 22.88 0.52 -10.23
CA THR A 59 22.82 1.88 -9.69
C THR A 59 22.58 1.82 -8.19
N SER A 60 23.53 2.35 -7.39
CA SER A 60 23.44 2.38 -5.94
C SER A 60 22.55 3.51 -5.46
N ILE A 61 21.64 3.19 -4.54
CA ILE A 61 20.74 4.10 -3.85
C ILE A 61 20.94 3.90 -2.34
N PRO A 62 21.87 4.63 -1.72
CA PRO A 62 22.06 4.52 -0.27
C PRO A 62 20.92 5.22 0.47
N VAL A 63 20.45 4.60 1.55
CA VAL A 63 19.47 5.17 2.49
C VAL A 63 20.08 5.14 3.87
N ALA A 64 20.13 6.28 4.55
CA ALA A 64 20.62 6.38 5.93
C ALA A 64 19.46 6.71 6.86
N TYR A 65 19.42 6.03 8.00
CA TYR A 65 18.36 6.14 9.00
C TYR A 65 18.85 6.87 10.23
N THR A 66 18.04 7.74 10.80
CA THR A 66 18.29 8.35 12.11
C THR A 66 17.07 8.17 12.99
N TYR A 67 17.32 8.05 14.30
CA TYR A 67 16.30 7.81 15.30
C TYR A 67 16.32 8.89 16.38
N GLN A 68 15.26 8.97 17.17
CA GLN A 68 15.12 9.89 18.30
C GLN A 68 14.35 9.23 19.44
N GLY A 69 14.69 9.59 20.68
CA GLY A 69 14.01 9.07 21.87
C GLY A 69 14.09 7.55 21.96
N ALA A 70 12.98 6.91 22.31
CA ALA A 70 12.84 5.47 22.37
C ALA A 70 12.66 4.88 20.95
N ASN A 71 13.72 4.90 20.16
CA ASN A 71 13.81 4.21 18.85
C ASN A 71 12.84 4.69 17.74
N GLN A 72 12.23 5.88 17.92
CA GLN A 72 11.36 6.45 16.90
C GLN A 72 12.18 6.89 15.67
N LEU A 73 11.80 6.39 14.49
CA LEU A 73 12.42 6.79 13.23
C LEU A 73 12.25 8.31 13.01
N ARG A 74 13.37 9.02 12.98
CA ARG A 74 13.41 10.47 12.75
C ARG A 74 13.50 10.80 11.27
N SER A 75 14.36 10.09 10.53
CA SER A 75 14.54 10.37 9.11
C SER A 75 15.13 9.21 8.34
N LYS A 76 14.86 9.22 7.02
CA LYS A 76 15.48 8.40 5.97
C LYS A 76 16.09 9.35 4.95
N ALA A 77 17.43 9.46 4.88
CA ALA A 77 18.12 10.19 3.82
C ALA A 77 18.31 9.28 2.62
N ILE A 78 17.72 9.61 1.47
CA ILE A 78 17.66 8.80 0.25
C ILE A 78 18.67 9.37 -0.76
N GLY A 79 19.84 8.76 -0.82
CA GLY A 79 20.98 9.25 -1.61
C GLY A 79 21.32 10.71 -1.25
N SER A 80 21.73 11.46 -2.27
CA SER A 80 21.90 12.91 -2.21
C SER A 80 20.67 13.66 -2.74
N VAL A 81 19.53 12.96 -2.88
CA VAL A 81 18.35 13.51 -3.55
C VAL A 81 17.40 14.15 -2.56
N MET A 82 17.04 13.45 -1.51
CA MET A 82 16.06 13.93 -0.54
C MET A 82 16.14 13.22 0.81
N THR A 83 15.57 13.84 1.83
CA THR A 83 15.38 13.25 3.15
C THR A 83 13.90 13.22 3.49
N LYS A 84 13.34 12.01 3.76
CA LYS A 84 12.03 11.85 4.40
C LYS A 84 12.20 11.98 5.91
N ALA A 85 11.55 12.95 6.52
CA ALA A 85 11.66 13.23 7.94
C ALA A 85 10.29 13.11 8.63
N TYR A 86 10.31 12.62 9.85
CA TYR A 86 9.14 12.45 10.71
C TYR A 86 9.28 13.33 11.95
N ASN A 87 8.21 14.01 12.33
CA ASN A 87 8.12 14.74 13.57
C ASN A 87 6.91 14.25 14.34
N PHE A 88 7.13 13.88 15.59
CA PHE A 88 6.11 13.36 16.49
C PHE A 88 5.67 14.45 17.44
N GLY A 89 4.37 14.60 17.64
CA GLY A 89 3.81 15.51 18.62
C GLY A 89 4.21 15.12 20.05
N THR A 90 4.01 16.06 20.97
CA THR A 90 4.14 15.80 22.40
C THR A 90 2.79 15.99 23.06
N SER A 91 2.40 15.06 23.94
CA SER A 91 1.23 15.19 24.81
C SER A 91 1.68 14.94 26.25
N SER A 92 1.37 15.86 27.16
CA SER A 92 1.76 15.78 28.58
C SER A 92 3.26 15.53 28.83
N GLY A 93 4.14 16.04 27.95
CA GLY A 93 5.59 15.86 28.01
C GLY A 93 6.13 14.57 27.37
N TYR A 94 5.26 13.66 26.94
CA TYR A 94 5.62 12.44 26.22
C TYR A 94 5.40 12.60 24.73
N ARG A 95 6.23 11.95 23.90
CA ARG A 95 6.04 11.93 22.45
C ARG A 95 4.89 11.01 22.07
N THR A 96 4.10 11.42 21.09
CA THR A 96 3.04 10.56 20.52
C THR A 96 3.67 9.48 19.65
N ALA A 97 3.02 8.33 19.55
CA ALA A 97 3.44 7.25 18.64
C ALA A 97 3.24 7.61 17.16
N LEU A 98 2.34 8.57 16.87
CA LEU A 98 1.96 8.97 15.52
C LEU A 98 2.72 10.22 15.07
N PRO A 99 3.33 10.25 13.88
CA PRO A 99 4.01 11.44 13.38
C PRO A 99 2.98 12.49 12.95
N ASN A 100 3.09 13.70 13.51
CA ASN A 100 2.29 14.84 13.05
C ASN A 100 2.79 15.38 11.70
N PHE A 101 4.10 15.31 11.44
CA PHE A 101 4.69 15.75 10.19
C PHE A 101 5.41 14.61 9.48
N VAL A 102 5.15 14.46 8.19
CA VAL A 102 5.91 13.61 7.27
C VAL A 102 6.37 14.48 6.12
N ASN A 103 7.66 14.79 6.06
CA ASN A 103 8.23 15.77 5.13
C ASN A 103 9.32 15.16 4.26
N TYR A 104 9.31 15.50 2.97
CA TYR A 104 10.43 15.30 2.07
C TYR A 104 11.11 16.63 1.79
N ARG A 105 12.39 16.73 2.07
CA ARG A 105 13.21 17.91 1.81
C ARG A 105 14.41 17.55 0.96
N ASP A 106 14.84 18.51 0.13
CA ASP A 106 16.10 18.40 -0.58
C ASP A 106 17.31 18.64 0.38
N PRO A 107 18.56 18.41 -0.07
CA PRO A 107 19.74 18.67 0.74
C PRO A 107 19.92 20.13 1.16
N ASP A 108 19.32 21.08 0.41
CA ASP A 108 19.34 22.49 0.71
C ASP A 108 18.26 22.89 1.74
N GLY A 109 17.43 21.92 2.17
CA GLY A 109 16.36 22.10 3.15
C GLY A 109 15.02 22.53 2.56
N ASN A 110 14.90 22.71 1.23
CA ASN A 110 13.65 23.09 0.59
C ASN A 110 12.64 21.93 0.64
N LEU A 111 11.38 22.28 0.87
CA LEU A 111 10.29 21.29 0.94
C LEU A 111 9.93 20.79 -0.45
N ILE A 112 10.13 19.48 -0.70
CA ILE A 112 9.66 18.80 -1.90
C ILE A 112 8.18 18.48 -1.75
N TYR A 113 7.79 17.88 -0.60
CA TYR A 113 6.42 17.52 -0.25
C TYR A 113 6.32 17.32 1.26
N GLY A 114 5.15 17.57 1.84
CA GLY A 114 4.96 17.23 3.24
C GLY A 114 3.51 17.32 3.69
N ASP A 115 3.19 16.47 4.65
CA ASP A 115 1.91 16.39 5.34
C ASP A 115 2.04 16.80 6.79
N TYR A 116 1.06 17.58 7.26
CA TYR A 116 0.76 17.78 8.67
C TYR A 116 -0.55 17.07 8.99
N CYS A 117 -0.47 16.02 9.84
CA CYS A 117 -1.59 15.19 10.24
C CYS A 117 -2.10 15.57 11.62
N VAL A 118 -3.43 15.70 11.74
CA VAL A 118 -4.14 15.85 13.00
C VAL A 118 -4.94 14.59 13.26
N TYR A 119 -4.88 14.09 14.49
CA TYR A 119 -5.52 12.85 14.90
C TYR A 119 -6.61 13.11 15.94
N ASP A 120 -7.63 12.26 15.95
CA ASP A 120 -8.64 12.22 17.02
C ASP A 120 -8.13 11.43 18.26
N GLY A 121 -8.96 11.33 19.28
CA GLY A 121 -8.64 10.58 20.52
C GLY A 121 -8.44 9.08 20.32
N ASN A 122 -8.88 8.52 19.19
CA ASN A 122 -8.66 7.12 18.81
C ASN A 122 -7.44 6.95 17.88
N GLY A 123 -6.70 8.02 17.61
CA GLY A 123 -5.54 8.01 16.73
C GLY A 123 -5.87 7.96 15.24
N ARG A 124 -7.11 8.27 14.82
CA ARG A 124 -7.50 8.32 13.41
C ARG A 124 -7.20 9.71 12.84
N ILE A 125 -6.70 9.76 11.60
CA ILE A 125 -6.46 11.03 10.91
C ILE A 125 -7.78 11.73 10.66
N VAL A 126 -7.96 12.94 11.21
CA VAL A 126 -9.14 13.79 10.98
C VAL A 126 -8.84 14.95 10.03
N SER A 127 -7.57 15.30 9.87
CA SER A 127 -7.16 16.35 8.94
C SER A 127 -5.74 16.13 8.43
N ILE A 128 -5.53 16.45 7.17
CA ILE A 128 -4.20 16.55 6.54
C ILE A 128 -4.07 17.95 5.94
N ALA A 129 -3.03 18.67 6.32
CA ALA A 129 -2.69 19.97 5.78
C ALA A 129 -1.30 19.95 5.12
N ASP A 130 -0.95 21.00 4.40
CA ASP A 130 0.40 21.21 3.90
C ASP A 130 1.36 21.46 5.09
N SER A 131 2.45 20.72 5.17
CA SER A 131 3.40 20.87 6.29
C SER A 131 4.19 22.19 6.26
N GLY A 132 4.30 22.82 5.11
CA GLY A 132 4.88 24.15 4.95
C GLY A 132 3.90 25.29 5.32
N ASN A 133 2.59 24.98 5.29
CA ASN A 133 1.53 25.90 5.68
C ASN A 133 0.36 25.11 6.29
N THR A 134 0.37 24.87 7.59
CA THR A 134 -0.61 24.07 8.30
C THR A 134 -2.05 24.64 8.29
N SER A 135 -2.22 25.88 7.86
CA SER A 135 -3.54 26.46 7.59
C SER A 135 -4.10 26.05 6.23
N SER A 136 -3.27 25.51 5.33
CA SER A 136 -3.68 24.99 4.02
C SER A 136 -4.13 23.53 4.14
N VAL A 137 -5.36 23.33 4.59
CA VAL A 137 -5.97 22.00 4.76
C VAL A 137 -6.26 21.41 3.38
N ARG A 138 -5.69 20.21 3.12
CA ARG A 138 -5.85 19.45 1.88
C ARG A 138 -6.96 18.41 1.97
N ALA A 139 -7.14 17.83 3.17
CA ALA A 139 -8.16 16.83 3.42
C ALA A 139 -8.67 16.88 4.85
N THR A 140 -9.95 16.53 5.04
CA THR A 140 -10.58 16.27 6.33
C THR A 140 -11.39 14.99 6.26
N TYR A 141 -11.53 14.29 7.40
CA TYR A 141 -12.20 12.99 7.50
C TYR A 141 -13.08 12.90 8.74
N GLY A 142 -14.21 12.21 8.61
CA GLY A 142 -15.12 11.88 9.70
C GLY A 142 -15.46 10.39 9.69
N TYR A 143 -15.65 9.83 10.88
CA TYR A 143 -15.84 8.40 11.10
C TYR A 143 -17.03 8.15 12.00
N ASP A 144 -17.64 6.97 11.88
CA ASP A 144 -18.62 6.47 12.85
C ASP A 144 -17.94 5.81 14.07
N GLU A 145 -18.77 5.25 14.95
CA GLU A 145 -18.32 4.56 16.17
C GLU A 145 -17.58 3.26 15.87
N GLN A 146 -17.84 2.62 14.72
CA GLN A 146 -17.17 1.43 14.24
C GLN A 146 -15.83 1.75 13.55
N GLY A 147 -15.53 3.04 13.37
CA GLY A 147 -14.33 3.53 12.70
C GLY A 147 -14.43 3.55 11.17
N GLN A 148 -15.62 3.32 10.59
CA GLN A 148 -15.84 3.42 9.15
C GLN A 148 -15.80 4.89 8.71
N LEU A 149 -15.25 5.18 7.54
CA LEU A 149 -15.22 6.53 6.96
C LEU A 149 -16.63 6.96 6.53
N THR A 150 -17.21 7.97 7.18
CA THR A 150 -18.54 8.48 6.85
C THR A 150 -18.54 9.77 6.05
N SER A 151 -17.46 10.55 6.15
CA SER A 151 -17.33 11.79 5.38
C SER A 151 -15.88 12.12 5.10
N ALA A 152 -15.66 12.85 4.01
CA ALA A 152 -14.37 13.43 3.69
C ALA A 152 -14.52 14.72 2.90
N ALA A 153 -13.51 15.60 2.98
CA ALA A 153 -13.32 16.65 1.99
C ALA A 153 -11.88 16.58 1.50
N VAL A 154 -11.66 16.46 0.20
CA VAL A 154 -10.32 16.35 -0.42
C VAL A 154 -10.25 17.26 -1.63
N GLY A 155 -9.26 18.16 -1.64
CA GLY A 155 -9.07 19.09 -2.77
C GLY A 155 -10.29 19.96 -3.05
N GLY A 156 -11.11 20.29 -2.02
CA GLY A 156 -12.32 21.07 -2.16
C GLY A 156 -13.58 20.24 -2.50
N THR A 157 -13.43 18.98 -2.90
CA THR A 157 -14.56 18.08 -3.15
C THR A 157 -15.01 17.41 -1.85
N ARG A 158 -16.31 17.39 -1.60
CA ARG A 158 -16.93 16.73 -0.42
C ARG A 158 -17.46 15.36 -0.80
N TYR A 159 -17.23 14.41 0.10
CA TYR A 159 -17.65 13.02 0.01
C TYR A 159 -18.47 12.64 1.24
N ALA A 160 -19.48 11.80 1.06
CA ALA A 160 -20.23 11.19 2.15
C ALA A 160 -20.52 9.73 1.86
N TYR A 161 -20.55 8.91 2.90
CA TYR A 161 -20.70 7.46 2.80
C TYR A 161 -21.70 6.98 3.84
N THR A 162 -22.57 6.06 3.44
CA THR A 162 -23.50 5.39 4.37
C THR A 162 -23.38 3.88 4.22
N TYR A 163 -23.54 3.19 5.33
CA TYR A 163 -23.37 1.74 5.42
C TYR A 163 -24.61 1.09 6.02
N ASP A 164 -24.83 -0.18 5.70
CA ASP A 164 -25.75 -1.01 6.46
C ASP A 164 -25.06 -1.60 7.71
N THR A 165 -25.82 -2.36 8.51
CA THR A 165 -25.32 -2.99 9.74
C THR A 165 -24.28 -4.09 9.50
N ALA A 166 -24.13 -4.57 8.29
CA ALA A 166 -23.10 -5.55 7.88
C ALA A 166 -21.87 -4.88 7.23
N GLY A 167 -21.79 -3.53 7.27
CA GLY A 167 -20.69 -2.77 6.69
C GLY A 167 -20.71 -2.70 5.16
N ASN A 168 -21.86 -2.97 4.53
CA ASN A 168 -21.97 -2.75 3.10
C ASN A 168 -22.17 -1.27 2.81
N LEU A 169 -21.41 -0.71 1.88
CA LEU A 169 -21.56 0.66 1.41
C LEU A 169 -22.88 0.81 0.65
N ILE A 170 -23.82 1.61 1.17
CA ILE A 170 -25.16 1.80 0.60
C ILE A 170 -25.19 3.01 -0.33
N THR A 171 -24.56 4.11 0.08
CA THR A 171 -24.41 5.31 -0.76
C THR A 171 -23.02 5.87 -0.67
N LYS A 172 -22.53 6.39 -1.79
CA LYS A 172 -21.33 7.24 -1.89
C LYS A 172 -21.76 8.53 -2.56
N THR A 173 -21.50 9.67 -1.93
CA THR A 173 -21.67 10.99 -2.57
C THR A 173 -20.29 11.52 -2.95
N ASP A 174 -20.14 11.96 -4.18
CA ASP A 174 -18.89 12.49 -4.76
C ASP A 174 -19.19 13.85 -5.38
N GLY A 175 -18.72 14.93 -4.76
CA GLY A 175 -18.93 16.30 -5.24
C GLY A 175 -20.40 16.71 -5.46
N GLY A 176 -21.33 16.09 -4.72
CA GLY A 176 -22.78 16.32 -4.83
C GLY A 176 -23.52 15.30 -5.71
N THR A 177 -22.80 14.44 -6.43
CA THR A 177 -23.41 13.29 -7.13
C THR A 177 -23.54 12.12 -6.18
N SER A 178 -24.75 11.57 -6.04
CA SER A 178 -25.00 10.41 -5.20
C SER A 178 -25.01 9.14 -6.02
N HIS A 179 -24.25 8.15 -5.60
CA HIS A 179 -24.15 6.81 -6.16
C HIS A 179 -24.83 5.81 -5.23
N SER A 180 -25.58 4.88 -5.79
CA SER A 180 -26.35 3.88 -5.04
C SER A 180 -25.79 2.47 -5.23
N TYR A 181 -25.76 1.71 -4.15
CA TYR A 181 -25.31 0.32 -4.10
C TYR A 181 -26.50 -0.59 -3.77
N THR A 182 -26.72 -1.62 -4.58
CA THR A 182 -27.80 -2.58 -4.36
C THR A 182 -27.22 -3.96 -4.09
N TYR A 183 -27.64 -4.53 -2.97
CA TYR A 183 -27.30 -5.89 -2.54
C TYR A 183 -28.59 -6.72 -2.58
N GLY A 184 -28.67 -7.67 -3.48
CA GLY A 184 -29.95 -8.31 -3.80
C GLY A 184 -30.04 -9.79 -3.44
N ASN A 185 -29.00 -10.40 -2.91
CA ASN A 185 -29.02 -11.84 -2.67
C ASN A 185 -29.21 -12.16 -1.20
N GLY A 186 -30.36 -12.71 -0.85
CA GLY A 186 -30.65 -13.12 0.52
C GLY A 186 -29.71 -14.19 1.10
N ALA A 187 -29.04 -14.97 0.25
CA ALA A 187 -28.07 -15.98 0.64
C ALA A 187 -26.64 -15.40 0.81
N TRP A 188 -26.33 -14.29 0.10
CA TRP A 188 -25.03 -13.64 0.15
C TRP A 188 -25.21 -12.12 0.19
N ARG A 189 -25.35 -11.59 1.38
CA ARG A 189 -25.82 -10.20 1.63
C ARG A 189 -24.81 -9.11 1.31
N ASP A 190 -23.52 -9.42 1.26
CA ASP A 190 -22.44 -8.51 0.90
C ASP A 190 -22.09 -8.54 -0.61
N LEU A 191 -22.81 -9.33 -1.41
CA LEU A 191 -22.66 -9.39 -2.86
C LEU A 191 -23.36 -8.20 -3.52
N LEU A 192 -22.60 -7.28 -4.11
CA LEU A 192 -23.11 -6.11 -4.82
C LEU A 192 -23.72 -6.52 -6.16
N THR A 193 -25.04 -6.42 -6.31
CA THR A 193 -25.76 -6.84 -7.52
C THR A 193 -26.03 -5.71 -8.50
N ALA A 194 -25.97 -4.45 -8.05
CA ALA A 194 -26.01 -3.29 -8.94
C ALA A 194 -25.31 -2.08 -8.33
N TYR A 195 -24.72 -1.25 -9.18
CA TYR A 195 -24.18 0.06 -8.89
C TYR A 195 -24.85 1.09 -9.80
N ASP A 196 -25.47 2.13 -9.23
CA ASP A 196 -26.28 3.12 -9.94
C ASP A 196 -27.33 2.47 -10.87
N GLY A 197 -28.00 1.44 -10.39
CA GLY A 197 -28.99 0.68 -11.14
C GLY A 197 -28.43 -0.21 -12.26
N LYS A 198 -27.11 -0.19 -12.49
CA LYS A 198 -26.44 -1.03 -13.50
C LYS A 198 -26.04 -2.36 -12.87
N SER A 199 -26.59 -3.44 -13.43
CA SER A 199 -26.44 -4.80 -12.90
C SER A 199 -25.02 -5.33 -12.95
N ILE A 200 -24.64 -6.09 -11.92
CA ILE A 200 -23.43 -6.92 -11.86
C ILE A 200 -23.87 -8.38 -11.76
N THR A 201 -23.28 -9.26 -12.55
CA THR A 201 -23.57 -10.70 -12.50
C THR A 201 -22.34 -11.47 -12.07
N TYR A 202 -22.54 -12.54 -11.31
CA TYR A 202 -21.47 -13.31 -10.69
C TYR A 202 -21.58 -14.80 -10.96
N SER A 203 -20.43 -15.47 -10.84
CA SER A 203 -20.31 -16.92 -10.73
C SER A 203 -19.35 -17.24 -9.59
N GLY A 204 -19.81 -17.93 -8.53
CA GLY A 204 -18.98 -18.29 -7.38
C GLY A 204 -18.29 -17.09 -6.68
N GLY A 205 -18.98 -15.96 -6.57
CA GLY A 205 -18.42 -14.73 -5.95
C GLY A 205 -17.51 -13.90 -6.85
N ASN A 206 -17.28 -14.33 -8.10
CA ASN A 206 -16.48 -13.61 -9.08
C ASN A 206 -17.41 -12.93 -10.10
N PRO A 207 -17.25 -11.64 -10.43
CA PRO A 207 -18.09 -10.97 -11.41
C PRO A 207 -17.82 -11.52 -12.82
N THR A 208 -18.88 -11.77 -13.60
CA THR A 208 -18.81 -12.16 -15.01
C THR A 208 -19.16 -11.01 -15.93
N LYS A 209 -20.07 -10.14 -15.49
CA LYS A 209 -20.40 -8.85 -16.12
C LYS A 209 -20.45 -7.77 -15.05
N TYR A 210 -19.90 -6.61 -15.35
CA TYR A 210 -19.74 -5.52 -14.41
C TYR A 210 -20.62 -4.33 -14.76
N TYR A 211 -20.86 -3.43 -13.79
CA TYR A 211 -21.74 -2.26 -13.94
C TYR A 211 -21.35 -1.33 -15.11
N ASN A 212 -20.06 -1.26 -15.43
CA ASN A 212 -19.53 -0.43 -16.54
C ASN A 212 -19.54 -1.14 -17.90
N GLY A 213 -20.13 -2.35 -17.98
CA GLY A 213 -20.21 -3.15 -19.20
C GLY A 213 -19.02 -4.06 -19.45
N SER A 214 -17.98 -4.00 -18.60
CA SER A 214 -16.85 -4.93 -18.67
C SER A 214 -17.29 -6.38 -18.41
N THR A 215 -16.60 -7.33 -19.03
CA THR A 215 -16.84 -8.77 -18.80
C THR A 215 -15.54 -9.45 -18.40
N PHE A 216 -15.66 -10.47 -17.54
CA PHE A 216 -14.53 -11.15 -16.94
C PHE A 216 -14.66 -12.64 -17.01
N THR A 217 -13.53 -13.35 -17.14
CA THR A 217 -13.43 -14.79 -16.89
C THR A 217 -12.41 -15.05 -15.81
N TRP A 218 -12.57 -16.14 -15.08
CA TRP A 218 -11.79 -16.48 -13.90
C TRP A 218 -11.16 -17.85 -14.02
N THR A 219 -10.02 -18.04 -13.39
CA THR A 219 -9.29 -19.30 -13.31
C THR A 219 -8.82 -19.56 -11.87
N GLN A 220 -8.46 -20.79 -11.55
CA GLN A 220 -7.99 -21.18 -10.23
C GLN A 220 -8.91 -20.68 -9.09
N GLY A 221 -10.23 -20.74 -9.32
CA GLY A 221 -11.25 -20.31 -8.38
C GLY A 221 -11.51 -18.81 -8.37
N ARG A 222 -10.51 -17.95 -8.26
CA ARG A 222 -10.69 -16.50 -8.10
C ARG A 222 -9.60 -15.61 -8.71
N LYS A 223 -8.76 -16.16 -9.57
CA LYS A 223 -7.77 -15.38 -10.32
C LYS A 223 -8.39 -14.89 -11.62
N LEU A 224 -8.29 -13.60 -11.91
CA LEU A 224 -8.83 -12.99 -13.13
C LEU A 224 -8.06 -13.51 -14.34
N ALA A 225 -8.71 -14.30 -15.20
CA ALA A 225 -8.08 -14.85 -16.41
C ALA A 225 -8.13 -13.87 -17.58
N THR A 226 -9.32 -13.31 -17.83
CA THR A 226 -9.48 -12.30 -18.89
C THR A 226 -10.40 -11.18 -18.43
N ALA A 227 -10.19 -9.99 -19.01
CA ALA A 227 -11.11 -8.88 -18.94
C ALA A 227 -11.34 -8.31 -20.34
N LYS A 228 -12.58 -7.93 -20.64
CA LYS A 228 -12.91 -7.13 -21.81
C LYS A 228 -13.48 -5.80 -21.34
N VAL A 229 -12.80 -4.70 -21.64
CA VAL A 229 -13.17 -3.34 -21.26
C VAL A 229 -13.38 -2.54 -22.54
N GLY A 230 -14.62 -2.21 -22.84
CA GLY A 230 -14.97 -1.66 -24.15
C GLY A 230 -14.56 -2.62 -25.27
N ASN A 231 -13.69 -2.16 -26.17
CA ASN A 231 -13.13 -2.98 -27.26
C ASN A 231 -11.77 -3.61 -26.93
N THR A 232 -11.23 -3.39 -25.73
CA THR A 232 -9.90 -3.88 -25.34
C THR A 232 -10.05 -5.24 -24.66
N ASN A 233 -9.34 -6.25 -25.18
CA ASN A 233 -9.20 -7.55 -24.55
C ASN A 233 -7.91 -7.57 -23.74
N ILE A 234 -8.01 -8.09 -22.52
CA ILE A 234 -6.90 -8.20 -21.57
C ILE A 234 -6.86 -9.65 -21.10
N SER A 235 -5.69 -10.25 -20.99
CA SER A 235 -5.50 -11.55 -20.38
C SER A 235 -4.38 -11.53 -19.36
N TYR A 236 -4.47 -12.41 -18.35
CA TYR A 236 -3.55 -12.48 -17.25
C TYR A 236 -3.07 -13.91 -17.05
N THR A 237 -1.81 -14.06 -16.66
CA THR A 237 -1.25 -15.33 -16.20
C THR A 237 -0.68 -15.17 -14.78
N TYR A 238 -0.61 -16.30 -14.09
CA TYR A 238 -0.16 -16.33 -12.70
C TYR A 238 0.90 -17.42 -12.55
N ASP A 239 1.83 -17.23 -11.61
CA ASP A 239 2.80 -18.23 -11.22
C ASP A 239 2.18 -19.32 -10.31
N MET A 240 2.98 -20.25 -9.85
CA MET A 240 2.53 -21.36 -8.97
C MET A 240 2.07 -20.87 -7.59
N ALA A 241 2.55 -19.71 -7.13
CA ALA A 241 2.12 -19.08 -5.89
C ALA A 241 0.83 -18.25 -6.06
N GLY A 242 0.31 -18.18 -7.29
CA GLY A 242 -0.90 -17.40 -7.63
C GLY A 242 -0.64 -15.91 -7.73
N VAL A 243 0.62 -15.48 -7.83
CA VAL A 243 0.99 -14.08 -8.11
C VAL A 243 1.01 -13.85 -9.61
N ARG A 244 0.57 -12.68 -10.06
CA ARG A 244 0.46 -12.35 -11.48
C ARG A 244 1.83 -12.28 -12.15
N SER A 245 2.07 -13.16 -13.13
CA SER A 245 3.32 -13.25 -13.90
C SER A 245 3.28 -12.49 -15.22
N SER A 246 2.09 -12.32 -15.83
CA SER A 246 1.95 -11.46 -17.01
C SER A 246 0.55 -10.83 -17.16
N LYS A 247 0.51 -9.77 -17.98
CA LYS A 247 -0.70 -9.12 -18.49
C LYS A 247 -0.52 -8.87 -19.98
N THR A 248 -1.48 -9.27 -20.80
CA THR A 248 -1.51 -8.95 -22.24
C THR A 248 -2.69 -8.02 -22.52
N VAL A 249 -2.42 -6.86 -23.10
CA VAL A 249 -3.41 -5.85 -23.50
C VAL A 249 -3.38 -5.74 -25.02
N GLY A 250 -4.44 -6.21 -25.69
CA GLY A 250 -4.43 -6.35 -27.14
C GLY A 250 -3.29 -7.26 -27.61
N SER A 251 -2.31 -6.70 -28.34
CA SER A 251 -1.12 -7.42 -28.80
C SER A 251 0.12 -7.22 -27.90
N THR A 252 0.04 -6.40 -26.87
CA THR A 252 1.20 -6.06 -26.03
C THR A 252 1.19 -6.89 -24.75
N THR A 253 2.26 -7.66 -24.53
CA THR A 253 2.43 -8.44 -23.30
C THR A 253 3.42 -7.75 -22.36
N TYR A 254 3.00 -7.59 -21.12
CA TYR A 254 3.81 -7.16 -19.99
C TYR A 254 4.11 -8.38 -19.12
N LYS A 255 5.37 -8.61 -18.80
CA LYS A 255 5.81 -9.67 -17.88
C LYS A 255 6.30 -9.06 -16.58
N TYR A 256 6.03 -9.74 -15.49
CA TYR A 256 6.39 -9.29 -14.14
C TYR A 256 7.32 -10.29 -13.49
N THR A 257 8.38 -9.77 -12.87
CA THR A 257 9.18 -10.50 -11.88
C THR A 257 8.79 -9.97 -10.51
N THR A 258 8.53 -10.86 -9.57
CA THR A 258 8.05 -10.49 -8.23
C THR A 258 8.98 -11.01 -7.14
N LEU A 259 8.98 -10.34 -6.00
CA LEU A 259 9.64 -10.78 -4.77
C LEU A 259 8.66 -10.58 -3.62
N SER A 260 8.31 -11.67 -2.93
CA SER A 260 7.28 -11.64 -1.87
C SER A 260 5.97 -10.97 -2.32
N GLY A 261 5.57 -11.19 -3.58
CA GLY A 261 4.38 -10.60 -4.19
C GLY A 261 4.55 -9.19 -4.75
N LEU A 262 5.61 -8.47 -4.39
CA LEU A 262 5.90 -7.12 -4.93
C LEU A 262 6.54 -7.23 -6.31
N VAL A 263 6.08 -6.42 -7.26
CA VAL A 263 6.66 -6.35 -8.61
C VAL A 263 8.01 -5.68 -8.53
N THR A 264 9.10 -6.42 -8.79
CA THR A 264 10.47 -5.88 -8.81
C THR A 264 10.92 -5.52 -10.22
N ARG A 265 10.28 -6.09 -11.25
CA ARG A 265 10.55 -5.78 -12.65
C ARG A 265 9.30 -5.95 -13.50
N GLN A 266 9.12 -5.02 -14.42
CA GLN A 266 8.16 -5.10 -15.51
C GLN A 266 8.89 -4.98 -16.83
N THR A 267 8.59 -5.86 -17.79
CA THR A 267 9.06 -5.76 -19.18
C THR A 267 7.87 -5.83 -20.13
N GLY A 268 7.95 -5.15 -21.26
CA GLY A 268 6.90 -5.13 -22.28
C GLY A 268 6.58 -3.72 -22.77
N GLY A 269 5.86 -3.60 -23.87
CA GLY A 269 5.56 -2.29 -24.47
C GLY A 269 6.81 -1.50 -24.87
N ASN A 270 7.89 -2.19 -25.27
CA ASN A 270 9.21 -1.63 -25.57
C ASN A 270 9.91 -0.91 -24.38
N ALA A 271 9.49 -1.25 -23.15
CA ALA A 271 10.04 -0.65 -21.95
C ALA A 271 10.38 -1.72 -20.91
N THR A 272 11.35 -1.39 -20.07
CA THR A 272 11.68 -2.12 -18.84
C THR A 272 11.66 -1.13 -17.68
N ILE A 273 10.98 -1.51 -16.60
CA ILE A 273 10.97 -0.77 -15.35
C ILE A 273 11.42 -1.73 -14.25
N ASP A 274 12.45 -1.36 -13.53
CA ASP A 274 12.88 -2.05 -12.32
C ASP A 274 12.44 -1.23 -11.11
N PHE A 275 11.94 -1.90 -10.07
CA PHE A 275 11.47 -1.28 -8.85
C PHE A 275 12.27 -1.76 -7.65
N VAL A 276 12.43 -0.90 -6.69
CA VAL A 276 12.97 -1.22 -5.37
C VAL A 276 12.11 -0.58 -4.29
N TYR A 277 11.97 -1.30 -3.18
CA TYR A 277 11.15 -0.92 -2.05
C TYR A 277 12.05 -0.70 -0.82
N ASP A 278 11.56 0.04 0.15
CA ASP A 278 12.25 0.21 1.43
C ASP A 278 12.00 -0.98 2.38
N GLU A 279 12.51 -0.90 3.60
CA GLU A 279 12.35 -1.92 4.64
C GLU A 279 10.90 -2.17 5.06
N SER A 280 10.01 -1.23 4.77
CA SER A 280 8.56 -1.31 5.03
C SER A 280 7.77 -1.72 3.80
N ASN A 281 8.43 -2.23 2.76
CA ASN A 281 7.84 -2.58 1.46
C ASN A 281 7.15 -1.41 0.74
N GLN A 282 7.50 -0.17 1.09
CA GLN A 282 7.00 1.01 0.37
C GLN A 282 7.88 1.32 -0.85
N PRO A 283 7.32 1.78 -1.98
CA PRO A 283 8.09 2.15 -3.15
C PRO A 283 9.19 3.18 -2.82
N LEU A 284 10.45 2.84 -3.08
CA LEU A 284 11.61 3.70 -2.85
C LEU A 284 12.07 4.37 -4.14
N ALA A 285 12.32 3.58 -5.18
CA ALA A 285 12.77 4.09 -6.46
C ALA A 285 12.40 3.15 -7.61
N MET A 286 12.39 3.69 -8.83
CA MET A 286 12.32 2.91 -10.06
C MET A 286 13.45 3.30 -11.02
N LYS A 287 13.88 2.33 -11.84
CA LYS A 287 14.78 2.58 -12.97
C LYS A 287 14.03 2.39 -14.28
N TYR A 288 14.00 3.43 -15.09
CA TYR A 288 13.35 3.45 -16.38
C TYR A 288 14.24 4.14 -17.41
N ASN A 289 14.45 3.51 -18.57
CA ASN A 289 15.33 4.02 -19.62
C ASN A 289 16.74 4.38 -19.11
N GLY A 290 17.30 3.55 -18.22
CA GLY A 290 18.64 3.73 -17.65
C GLY A 290 18.75 4.79 -16.56
N LYS A 291 17.68 5.56 -16.28
CA LYS A 291 17.65 6.61 -15.25
C LYS A 291 16.89 6.14 -14.03
N VAL A 292 17.33 6.58 -12.85
CA VAL A 292 16.64 6.33 -11.57
C VAL A 292 15.75 7.51 -11.23
N TYR A 293 14.55 7.17 -10.74
CA TYR A 293 13.54 8.10 -10.27
C TYR A 293 13.08 7.68 -8.87
N TYR A 294 12.75 8.62 -8.03
CA TYR A 294 12.50 8.44 -6.62
C TYR A 294 11.05 8.72 -6.28
N TYR A 295 10.45 7.86 -5.48
CA TYR A 295 9.07 8.01 -5.03
C TYR A 295 8.96 8.96 -3.85
N VAL A 296 7.97 9.83 -3.89
CA VAL A 296 7.53 10.68 -2.80
C VAL A 296 6.14 10.24 -2.40
N LEU A 297 6.01 9.79 -1.17
CA LEU A 297 4.76 9.25 -0.63
C LEU A 297 4.15 10.24 0.36
N ASN A 298 2.81 10.33 0.39
CA ASN A 298 2.13 11.03 1.47
C ASN A 298 2.23 10.27 2.80
N ALA A 299 1.68 10.82 3.87
CA ALA A 299 1.67 10.19 5.20
C ALA A 299 0.93 8.83 5.23
N GLN A 300 0.06 8.60 4.26
CA GLN A 300 -0.74 7.39 4.14
C GLN A 300 -0.10 6.32 3.22
N GLY A 301 1.05 6.61 2.59
CA GLY A 301 1.75 5.69 1.70
C GLY A 301 1.35 5.78 0.22
N ASP A 302 0.52 6.75 -0.16
CA ASP A 302 0.18 6.95 -1.58
C ASP A 302 1.33 7.60 -2.33
N VAL A 303 1.63 7.15 -3.54
CA VAL A 303 2.57 7.82 -4.43
C VAL A 303 1.95 9.14 -4.90
N VAL A 304 2.47 10.27 -4.42
CA VAL A 304 1.97 11.60 -4.77
C VAL A 304 2.87 12.33 -5.75
N ARG A 305 4.17 12.03 -5.75
CA ARG A 305 5.14 12.54 -6.73
C ARG A 305 6.20 11.51 -7.07
N ILE A 306 6.79 11.69 -8.22
CA ILE A 306 8.05 11.03 -8.61
C ILE A 306 9.00 12.14 -9.03
N VAL A 307 10.24 12.09 -8.53
CA VAL A 307 11.29 13.05 -8.85
C VAL A 307 12.48 12.38 -9.53
N ASP A 308 13.18 13.09 -10.39
CA ASP A 308 14.45 12.66 -10.97
C ASP A 308 15.62 12.91 -10.00
N GLY A 309 16.84 12.49 -10.38
CA GLY A 309 18.05 12.71 -9.58
C GLY A 309 18.42 14.21 -9.39
N SER A 310 17.85 15.10 -10.18
CA SER A 310 17.98 16.56 -10.05
C SER A 310 16.81 17.18 -9.27
N ARG A 311 15.92 16.34 -8.72
CA ARG A 311 14.76 16.73 -7.92
C ARG A 311 13.60 17.38 -8.72
N ASN A 312 13.66 17.33 -10.05
CA ASN A 312 12.53 17.77 -10.87
C ASN A 312 11.38 16.79 -10.72
N VAL A 313 10.16 17.32 -10.55
CA VAL A 313 8.94 16.50 -10.51
C VAL A 313 8.62 16.01 -11.91
N VAL A 314 8.65 14.68 -12.10
CA VAL A 314 8.38 14.02 -13.40
C VAL A 314 7.03 13.31 -13.44
N ALA A 315 6.41 13.11 -12.29
CA ALA A 315 5.01 12.69 -12.15
C ALA A 315 4.40 13.25 -10.88
N SER A 316 3.10 13.54 -10.92
CA SER A 316 2.29 13.91 -9.75
C SER A 316 0.94 13.25 -9.84
N TYR A 317 0.38 12.88 -8.67
CA TYR A 317 -0.92 12.22 -8.55
C TYR A 317 -1.71 12.78 -7.36
N SER A 318 -3.02 12.77 -7.48
CA SER A 318 -3.94 12.97 -6.36
C SER A 318 -5.08 11.96 -6.42
N TYR A 319 -5.61 11.62 -5.25
CA TYR A 319 -6.61 10.56 -5.09
C TYR A 319 -7.77 11.04 -4.21
N ASP A 320 -8.94 10.43 -4.41
CA ASP A 320 -10.02 10.49 -3.43
C ASP A 320 -9.68 9.60 -2.21
N PRO A 321 -10.48 9.61 -1.14
CA PRO A 321 -10.21 8.78 0.04
C PRO A 321 -10.12 7.27 -0.22
N TRP A 322 -10.74 6.78 -1.30
CA TRP A 322 -10.77 5.37 -1.69
C TRP A 322 -9.74 5.02 -2.77
N GLY A 323 -8.89 5.96 -3.14
CA GLY A 323 -7.82 5.71 -4.12
C GLY A 323 -8.22 5.93 -5.59
N LYS A 324 -9.42 6.44 -5.86
CA LYS A 324 -9.78 6.87 -7.21
C LYS A 324 -8.84 8.01 -7.63
N LEU A 325 -8.22 7.87 -8.79
CA LEU A 325 -7.32 8.88 -9.31
C LEU A 325 -8.10 10.14 -9.70
N LEU A 326 -7.85 11.25 -9.02
CA LEU A 326 -8.46 12.55 -9.30
C LEU A 326 -7.67 13.34 -10.34
N SER A 327 -6.34 13.29 -10.25
CA SER A 327 -5.47 13.94 -11.22
C SER A 327 -4.15 13.21 -11.37
N SER A 328 -3.57 13.31 -12.57
CA SER A 328 -2.20 12.88 -12.85
C SER A 328 -1.56 13.84 -13.84
N SER A 329 -0.27 14.14 -13.66
CA SER A 329 0.50 15.01 -14.54
C SER A 329 1.98 14.64 -14.54
N GLY A 330 2.70 15.08 -15.57
CA GLY A 330 4.14 14.84 -15.75
C GLY A 330 4.44 13.75 -16.78
N THR A 331 5.69 13.73 -17.22
CA THR A 331 6.16 12.87 -18.33
C THR A 331 6.13 11.37 -17.99
N LEU A 332 6.24 11.02 -16.72
CA LEU A 332 6.20 9.63 -16.25
C LEU A 332 4.87 9.23 -15.60
N ALA A 333 3.87 10.11 -15.61
CA ALA A 333 2.59 9.84 -14.96
C ALA A 333 1.87 8.60 -15.51
N ASN A 334 1.98 8.35 -16.82
CA ASN A 334 1.39 7.16 -17.45
C ASN A 334 2.36 5.97 -17.54
N VAL A 335 3.64 6.18 -17.23
CA VAL A 335 4.67 5.12 -17.22
C VAL A 335 4.64 4.37 -15.90
N ASN A 336 4.50 5.11 -14.80
CA ASN A 336 4.52 4.53 -13.46
C ASN A 336 3.19 3.82 -13.11
N PRO A 337 3.24 2.50 -12.79
CA PRO A 337 2.06 1.78 -12.37
C PRO A 337 1.81 1.83 -10.85
N LEU A 338 2.83 2.15 -10.03
CA LEU A 338 2.68 2.17 -8.56
C LEU A 338 2.03 3.49 -8.13
N ARG A 339 0.83 3.43 -7.51
CA ARG A 339 0.04 4.63 -7.21
C ARG A 339 -0.49 4.64 -5.78
N TYR A 340 -1.80 4.58 -5.58
CA TYR A 340 -2.45 4.57 -4.27
C TYR A 340 -1.92 3.44 -3.39
N ARG A 341 -1.48 3.72 -2.18
CA ARG A 341 -0.84 2.77 -1.25
C ARG A 341 0.37 2.01 -1.84
N GLY A 342 0.96 2.51 -2.93
CA GLY A 342 1.99 1.80 -3.65
C GLY A 342 1.50 0.59 -4.46
N TYR A 343 0.18 0.38 -4.56
CA TYR A 343 -0.39 -0.73 -5.33
C TYR A 343 -0.18 -0.57 -6.83
N TYR A 344 -0.18 -1.69 -7.52
CA TYR A 344 -0.05 -1.73 -8.97
C TYR A 344 -1.39 -1.38 -9.63
N TYR A 345 -1.44 -0.27 -10.34
CA TYR A 345 -2.62 0.23 -11.06
C TYR A 345 -2.66 -0.28 -12.50
N ASP A 346 -3.74 -0.95 -12.87
CA ASP A 346 -4.04 -1.35 -14.23
C ASP A 346 -4.90 -0.27 -14.92
N SER A 347 -4.27 0.59 -15.70
CA SER A 347 -4.92 1.74 -16.34
C SER A 347 -6.06 1.35 -17.31
N GLU A 348 -6.03 0.15 -17.86
CA GLU A 348 -7.00 -0.38 -18.80
C GLU A 348 -8.34 -0.73 -18.14
N THR A 349 -8.28 -1.19 -16.89
CA THR A 349 -9.47 -1.54 -16.09
C THR A 349 -9.85 -0.47 -15.09
N GLY A 350 -8.90 0.36 -14.68
CA GLY A 350 -9.04 1.28 -13.55
C GLY A 350 -8.89 0.62 -12.18
N PHE A 351 -8.48 -0.65 -12.13
CA PHE A 351 -8.35 -1.41 -10.89
C PHE A 351 -6.93 -1.39 -10.33
N TYR A 352 -6.81 -1.57 -9.02
CA TYR A 352 -5.56 -1.89 -8.36
C TYR A 352 -5.42 -3.40 -8.20
N TYR A 353 -4.26 -3.95 -8.54
CA TYR A 353 -3.92 -5.34 -8.29
C TYR A 353 -3.22 -5.46 -6.94
N LEU A 354 -3.86 -6.16 -6.00
CA LEU A 354 -3.39 -6.41 -4.64
C LEU A 354 -3.00 -7.90 -4.47
N GLN A 355 -2.21 -8.44 -5.38
CA GLN A 355 -1.68 -9.83 -5.39
C GLN A 355 -2.77 -10.92 -5.44
N SER A 356 -3.66 -11.01 -4.46
CA SER A 356 -4.71 -12.03 -4.43
C SER A 356 -6.00 -11.58 -5.12
N ARG A 357 -6.34 -10.29 -5.02
CA ARG A 357 -7.58 -9.69 -5.51
C ARG A 357 -7.35 -8.43 -6.35
N TYR A 358 -8.42 -7.99 -7.02
CA TYR A 358 -8.47 -6.69 -7.68
C TYR A 358 -9.43 -5.76 -6.92
N TYR A 359 -8.97 -4.54 -6.68
CA TYR A 359 -9.71 -3.50 -5.99
C TYR A 359 -10.17 -2.44 -6.99
N ASP A 360 -11.47 -2.12 -6.97
CA ASP A 360 -12.05 -1.04 -7.76
C ASP A 360 -12.22 0.22 -6.90
N PRO A 361 -11.40 1.26 -7.09
CA PRO A 361 -11.48 2.48 -6.31
C PRO A 361 -12.71 3.34 -6.64
N GLU A 362 -13.36 3.11 -7.79
CA GLU A 362 -14.60 3.81 -8.16
C GLU A 362 -15.73 3.45 -7.20
N ILE A 363 -15.85 2.18 -6.87
CA ILE A 363 -16.89 1.68 -5.95
C ILE A 363 -16.37 1.42 -4.53
N GLY A 364 -15.06 1.59 -4.28
CA GLY A 364 -14.46 1.42 -2.96
C GLY A 364 -14.49 -0.02 -2.44
N ARG A 365 -14.47 -1.04 -3.32
CA ARG A 365 -14.60 -2.46 -2.94
C ARG A 365 -13.70 -3.35 -3.75
N PHE A 366 -13.38 -4.52 -3.21
CA PHE A 366 -12.87 -5.62 -4.02
C PHE A 366 -13.92 -6.10 -5.01
N ILE A 367 -13.48 -6.45 -6.24
CA ILE A 367 -14.41 -6.91 -7.29
C ILE A 367 -14.85 -8.36 -7.09
N ASN A 368 -14.05 -9.17 -6.39
CA ASN A 368 -14.32 -10.57 -6.09
C ASN A 368 -14.18 -10.86 -4.59
N ALA A 369 -14.86 -11.93 -4.17
CA ALA A 369 -14.91 -12.32 -2.77
C ALA A 369 -13.55 -12.71 -2.22
N ASP A 370 -13.36 -12.51 -0.90
CA ASP A 370 -12.21 -13.00 -0.16
C ASP A 370 -12.19 -14.54 -0.03
N SER A 371 -11.08 -15.11 0.43
CA SER A 371 -11.05 -16.52 0.81
C SER A 371 -11.73 -16.71 2.17
N TYR A 372 -12.37 -17.87 2.33
CA TYR A 372 -13.02 -18.19 3.60
C TYR A 372 -12.03 -18.25 4.78
N ALA A 373 -10.75 -18.54 4.48
CA ALA A 373 -9.69 -18.66 5.49
C ALA A 373 -9.22 -17.31 6.05
N SER A 374 -9.52 -16.19 5.36
CA SER A 374 -9.13 -14.85 5.79
C SER A 374 -10.25 -14.09 6.50
N THR A 375 -11.44 -14.69 6.68
CA THR A 375 -12.51 -14.07 7.46
C THR A 375 -12.26 -14.26 8.94
N ASP A 376 -12.04 -13.16 9.66
CA ASP A 376 -11.94 -13.15 11.12
C ASP A 376 -13.32 -13.05 11.75
N ALA A 377 -13.70 -14.04 12.57
CA ALA A 377 -15.00 -14.06 13.26
C ALA A 377 -15.11 -13.05 14.41
N THR A 378 -14.03 -12.36 14.79
CA THR A 378 -13.99 -11.45 15.94
C THR A 378 -14.20 -9.98 15.56
N GLY A 379 -13.93 -9.59 14.32
CA GLY A 379 -14.18 -8.23 13.81
C GLY A 379 -15.62 -8.03 13.36
N LEU A 380 -16.23 -6.90 13.68
CA LEU A 380 -17.61 -6.58 13.32
C LEU A 380 -17.84 -6.58 11.79
N LEU A 381 -16.82 -6.25 11.01
CA LEU A 381 -16.85 -6.16 9.55
C LEU A 381 -16.01 -7.23 8.84
N SER A 382 -15.32 -8.08 9.58
CA SER A 382 -14.42 -9.10 9.05
C SER A 382 -15.13 -10.18 8.22
N THR A 383 -16.44 -10.32 8.38
CA THR A 383 -17.28 -11.22 7.59
C THR A 383 -17.69 -10.65 6.23
N ASN A 384 -17.45 -9.37 5.96
CA ASN A 384 -17.73 -8.76 4.66
C ASN A 384 -16.61 -9.08 3.67
N MET A 385 -16.85 -10.04 2.79
CA MET A 385 -15.84 -10.59 1.88
C MET A 385 -15.39 -9.63 0.77
N PHE A 386 -16.01 -8.47 0.62
CA PHE A 386 -15.71 -7.49 -0.43
C PHE A 386 -15.26 -6.13 0.11
N ALA A 387 -15.38 -5.90 1.42
CA ALA A 387 -14.97 -4.64 2.02
C ALA A 387 -13.46 -4.45 1.92
N TYR A 388 -13.04 -3.25 1.52
CA TYR A 388 -11.65 -2.84 1.54
C TYR A 388 -11.33 -2.15 2.88
N CYS A 389 -10.30 -2.65 3.57
CA CYS A 389 -9.80 -2.04 4.82
C CYS A 389 -10.89 -1.79 5.88
N GLU A 390 -11.88 -2.68 6.00
CA GLU A 390 -13.06 -2.52 6.88
C GLU A 390 -13.69 -1.12 6.78
N ASN A 391 -13.83 -0.60 5.56
CA ASN A 391 -14.39 0.73 5.29
C ASN A 391 -13.61 1.90 5.91
N ASN A 392 -12.34 1.69 6.29
CA ASN A 392 -11.43 2.74 6.74
C ASN A 392 -10.18 2.85 5.86
N PRO A 393 -10.32 3.28 4.60
CA PRO A 393 -9.19 3.38 3.67
C PRO A 393 -8.20 4.49 4.04
N VAL A 394 -8.54 5.37 5.01
CA VAL A 394 -7.68 6.46 5.47
C VAL A 394 -6.59 5.95 6.40
N MET A 395 -6.96 5.02 7.32
CA MET A 395 -6.06 4.50 8.36
C MET A 395 -5.49 3.14 8.05
N ARG A 396 -6.07 2.41 7.09
CA ARG A 396 -5.74 1.02 6.84
C ARG A 396 -5.22 0.78 5.43
N VAL A 397 -4.47 -0.30 5.28
CA VAL A 397 -3.86 -0.75 4.02
C VAL A 397 -4.01 -2.27 3.93
N ASP A 398 -4.27 -2.78 2.74
CA ASP A 398 -4.29 -4.22 2.45
C ASP A 398 -3.28 -4.55 1.36
N PRO A 399 -2.01 -4.85 1.70
CA PRO A 399 -0.94 -5.06 0.73
C PRO A 399 -1.10 -6.31 -0.13
N THR A 400 -1.85 -7.30 0.35
CA THR A 400 -1.97 -8.63 -0.27
C THR A 400 -3.32 -8.90 -0.90
N GLY A 401 -4.32 -8.09 -0.57
CA GLY A 401 -5.70 -8.33 -0.94
C GLY A 401 -6.36 -9.45 -0.14
N GLU A 402 -5.85 -9.78 1.04
CA GLU A 402 -6.42 -10.78 1.94
C GLU A 402 -6.53 -10.27 3.38
N LEU A 403 -5.55 -9.46 3.82
CA LEU A 403 -5.43 -8.96 5.18
C LEU A 403 -5.16 -7.46 5.17
N PHE A 404 -5.95 -6.72 5.89
CA PHE A 404 -5.68 -5.30 6.12
C PHE A 404 -4.87 -5.12 7.42
N TRP A 405 -4.06 -4.06 7.43
CA TRP A 405 -3.29 -3.62 8.60
C TRP A 405 -3.55 -2.15 8.85
N ASP A 406 -3.56 -1.74 10.11
CA ASP A 406 -3.47 -0.32 10.39
C ASP A 406 -2.12 0.21 9.90
N ILE A 407 -2.13 1.39 9.28
CA ILE A 407 -0.88 2.08 8.85
C ILE A 407 0.06 2.23 10.05
N LEU A 408 -0.51 2.36 11.25
CA LEU A 408 0.20 2.43 12.50
C LEU A 408 0.86 1.09 12.87
N ASP A 409 0.20 -0.05 12.66
CA ASP A 409 0.72 -1.38 13.05
C ASP A 409 1.95 -1.75 12.22
N VAL A 410 1.95 -1.44 10.93
CA VAL A 410 3.14 -1.61 10.07
C VAL A 410 4.34 -0.80 10.60
N PHE A 411 4.07 0.39 11.14
CA PHE A 411 5.10 1.25 11.72
C PHE A 411 5.54 0.76 13.11
N MET A 412 4.60 0.26 13.94
CA MET A 412 4.87 -0.20 15.32
C MET A 412 5.52 -1.57 15.38
N ALA A 413 5.20 -2.48 14.47
CA ALA A 413 5.85 -3.81 14.43
C ALA A 413 7.36 -3.70 14.18
N ALA A 414 7.80 -2.74 13.37
CA ALA A 414 9.21 -2.49 13.17
C ALA A 414 9.91 -1.97 14.44
N LEU A 415 9.19 -1.28 15.34
CA LEU A 415 9.75 -0.70 16.57
C LEU A 415 9.78 -1.68 17.74
N SER A 416 8.79 -2.54 17.91
CA SER A 416 8.65 -3.37 19.11
C SER A 416 9.62 -4.56 19.15
N TRP A 417 10.04 -5.07 18.01
CA TRP A 417 11.14 -6.03 17.95
C TRP A 417 12.48 -5.41 18.34
N ASP A 418 12.68 -4.15 17.99
CA ASP A 418 13.86 -3.41 18.40
C ASP A 418 13.90 -3.21 19.93
N ASP A 419 12.78 -2.84 20.57
CA ASP A 419 12.67 -2.73 22.04
C ASP A 419 12.99 -4.05 22.76
N PHE A 420 12.56 -5.19 22.21
CA PHE A 420 12.90 -6.50 22.76
C PHE A 420 14.39 -6.85 22.59
N LEU A 421 14.99 -6.53 21.44
CA LEU A 421 16.39 -6.83 21.18
C LEU A 421 17.33 -5.97 22.02
N GLU A 422 16.94 -4.70 22.33
CA GLU A 422 17.72 -3.81 23.20
C GLU A 422 17.65 -4.20 24.69
N SER A 423 16.48 -4.62 25.15
CA SER A 423 16.24 -4.97 26.55
C SER A 423 15.43 -6.27 26.60
N PRO A 424 16.09 -7.44 26.42
CA PRO A 424 15.41 -8.73 26.48
C PRO A 424 14.73 -8.93 27.82
N SER A 425 13.42 -8.72 27.84
CA SER A 425 12.58 -8.97 29.03
C SER A 425 11.31 -9.71 28.59
N LEU A 426 10.69 -10.42 29.52
CA LEU A 426 9.40 -11.08 29.23
C LEU A 426 8.32 -10.05 28.85
N VAL A 427 8.42 -8.82 29.36
CA VAL A 427 7.50 -7.73 29.00
C VAL A 427 7.74 -7.25 27.59
N ASN A 428 8.98 -6.99 27.18
CA ASN A 428 9.31 -6.53 25.84
C ASN A 428 9.11 -7.65 24.80
N LEU A 429 9.41 -8.90 25.16
CA LEU A 429 9.04 -10.06 24.33
C LEU A 429 7.52 -10.15 24.16
N GLY A 430 6.77 -9.88 25.23
CA GLY A 430 5.31 -9.86 25.20
C GLY A 430 4.80 -8.77 24.23
N TRP A 431 5.37 -7.57 24.28
CA TRP A 431 5.01 -6.48 23.36
C TRP A 431 5.39 -6.81 21.90
N ALA A 432 6.62 -7.26 21.66
CA ALA A 432 7.07 -7.65 20.32
C ALA A 432 6.23 -8.79 19.73
N ALA A 433 5.88 -9.78 20.56
CA ALA A 433 4.99 -10.87 20.17
C ALA A 433 3.56 -10.38 19.90
N LEU A 434 3.03 -9.48 20.73
CA LEU A 434 1.71 -8.87 20.54
C LEU A 434 1.65 -8.01 19.27
N ASP A 435 2.66 -7.19 18.99
CA ASP A 435 2.72 -6.38 17.78
C ASP A 435 2.91 -7.24 16.53
N THR A 436 3.65 -8.35 16.65
CA THR A 436 3.73 -9.35 15.56
C THR A 436 2.43 -10.13 15.40
N LEU A 437 1.77 -10.48 16.51
CA LEU A 437 0.45 -11.14 16.48
C LEU A 437 -0.62 -10.17 15.97
N ALA A 438 -0.48 -8.86 16.20
CA ALA A 438 -1.37 -7.83 15.64
C ALA A 438 -1.28 -7.73 14.11
N LEU A 439 -0.22 -8.27 13.50
CA LEU A 439 -0.13 -8.50 12.05
C LEU A 439 -0.91 -9.75 11.60
N LEU A 440 -1.47 -10.53 12.55
CA LEU A 440 -2.38 -11.63 12.26
C LEU A 440 -3.83 -11.15 12.35
N PRO A 441 -4.73 -11.68 11.53
CA PRO A 441 -6.13 -11.29 11.55
C PRO A 441 -6.77 -11.49 12.93
N GLY A 442 -7.49 -10.48 13.42
CA GLY A 442 -8.29 -10.55 14.64
C GLY A 442 -7.53 -10.37 15.95
N VAL A 443 -6.27 -10.05 15.92
CA VAL A 443 -5.52 -9.69 17.12
C VAL A 443 -5.47 -8.16 17.26
N PRO A 444 -6.02 -7.57 18.35
CA PRO A 444 -5.92 -6.13 18.57
C PRO A 444 -4.44 -5.72 18.67
N SER A 445 -4.07 -4.61 18.02
CA SER A 445 -2.70 -4.12 18.09
C SER A 445 -2.32 -3.73 19.53
N SER A 446 -1.06 -3.93 19.89
CA SER A 446 -0.51 -3.50 21.18
C SER A 446 -0.60 -1.98 21.36
N GLY A 447 -0.71 -1.22 20.25
CA GLY A 447 -0.95 0.21 20.26
C GLY A 447 -2.23 0.59 21.01
N TYR A 448 -3.27 -0.24 20.98
CA TYR A 448 -4.48 -0.08 21.79
C TYR A 448 -4.26 -0.45 23.27
N ALA A 449 -3.51 -1.52 23.53
CA ALA A 449 -3.22 -1.96 24.89
C ALA A 449 -2.26 -1.01 25.62
N ARG A 450 -1.25 -0.46 24.94
CA ARG A 450 -0.32 0.54 25.49
C ARG A 450 -1.03 1.85 25.84
N ARG A 451 -2.10 2.24 25.14
CA ARG A 451 -2.91 3.43 25.45
C ARG A 451 -3.82 3.28 26.67
N GLY A 452 -4.09 2.04 27.11
CA GLY A 452 -4.91 1.77 28.29
C GLY A 452 -4.12 1.58 29.58
N VAL A 453 -2.78 1.59 29.54
CA VAL A 453 -1.89 1.36 30.69
C VAL A 453 -1.11 2.62 31.07
N GLU A 454 -1.14 3.68 30.25
CA GLU A 454 -0.67 5.04 30.54
C GLU A 454 -1.85 5.97 30.84
#